data_74c0bda0f13e6314684d81a6becfc94a
#
_entry.id   74c0bda0f13e6314684d81a6becfc94a
#
_cell.length_a   1.000
_cell.length_b   1.000
_cell.length_c   1.000
_cell.angle_alpha   90.00
_cell.angle_beta   90.00
_cell.angle_gamma   90.00
#
_symmetry.space_group_name_H-M   'P 1'
#
loop_
_entity.id
_entity.type
_entity.pdbx_description
1 polymer ?
#
loop_
_entity_poly.entity_id
_entity_poly.type
_entity_poly.pdbx_seq_one_letter_code
_entity_poly.pdbx_strand_id
1 'polypeptide(L)'
;MKKNIIAVFTAFLAIRLAPAYDMVCTRIYGTRNDMSVMINGKLDCTLVNRDDFSEVTRDLLIGKKVALEHYDYLCENFENALRESIEEMKSQGFKEAVQLGNKILKASMINS
;
A
#
# COMPACT_ATOMS: atom_id res chain seq x y z
N MET A 1 -7.30 -5.51 -3.02
CA MET A 1 -8.27 -6.26 -3.83
C MET A 1 -7.69 -6.62 -5.17
N LYS A 2 -7.97 -7.81 -5.64
CA LYS A 2 -7.36 -8.38 -6.85
C LYS A 2 -7.63 -7.58 -8.13
N LYS A 3 -8.69 -6.79 -8.16
CA LYS A 3 -9.12 -6.05 -9.35
C LYS A 3 -8.67 -4.61 -9.38
N ASN A 4 -7.90 -4.16 -8.40
CA ASN A 4 -7.50 -2.77 -8.31
C ASN A 4 -6.41 -2.39 -9.31
N ILE A 5 -5.67 -3.38 -9.82
CA ILE A 5 -4.61 -3.16 -10.79
C ILE A 5 -4.93 -3.99 -12.02
N ILE A 6 -5.37 -3.34 -13.07
CA ILE A 6 -5.78 -3.97 -14.31
C ILE A 6 -4.99 -3.35 -15.46
N ALA A 7 -4.51 -4.19 -16.37
CA ALA A 7 -3.91 -3.72 -17.61
C ALA A 7 -5.01 -3.21 -18.53
N VAL A 8 -4.84 -1.99 -19.05
CA VAL A 8 -5.84 -1.32 -19.88
C VAL A 8 -5.24 -0.98 -21.23
N PHE A 9 -5.96 -1.30 -22.31
CA PHE A 9 -5.64 -0.83 -23.65
C PHE A 9 -6.11 0.61 -23.77
N THR A 10 -5.21 1.49 -24.18
CA THR A 10 -5.58 2.85 -24.54
C THR A 10 -5.94 2.93 -26.03
N ALA A 11 -6.54 4.04 -26.44
CA ALA A 11 -6.90 4.28 -27.85
C ALA A 11 -5.70 4.22 -28.80
N PHE A 12 -4.49 4.37 -28.29
CA PHE A 12 -3.25 4.33 -29.06
C PHE A 12 -2.53 2.98 -28.96
N LEU A 13 -3.24 1.94 -28.57
CA LEU A 13 -2.70 0.58 -28.39
C LEU A 13 -1.59 0.52 -27.34
N ALA A 14 -1.46 1.52 -26.51
CA ALA A 14 -0.56 1.47 -25.37
C ALA A 14 -1.21 0.64 -24.24
N ILE A 15 -0.41 -0.22 -23.63
CA ILE A 15 -0.86 -1.01 -22.46
C ILE A 15 -0.25 -0.38 -21.22
N ARG A 16 -1.06 -0.09 -20.23
CA ARG A 16 -0.61 0.40 -18.93
C ARG A 16 -1.52 -0.13 -17.83
N LEU A 17 -1.03 -0.09 -16.60
CA LEU A 17 -1.84 -0.47 -15.46
C LEU A 17 -2.97 0.54 -15.25
N ALA A 18 -4.14 0.03 -14.92
CA ALA A 18 -5.25 0.88 -14.51
C ALA A 18 -4.89 1.63 -13.22
N PRO A 19 -5.46 2.84 -13.01
CA PRO A 19 -5.30 3.50 -11.71
C PRO A 19 -5.81 2.61 -10.58
N ALA A 20 -5.13 2.64 -9.44
CA ALA A 20 -5.61 1.95 -8.26
C ALA A 20 -6.83 2.67 -7.68
N TYR A 21 -7.84 1.91 -7.30
CA TYR A 21 -9.04 2.43 -6.64
C TYR A 21 -9.49 1.44 -5.56
N ASP A 22 -10.40 1.86 -4.69
CA ASP A 22 -10.82 1.09 -3.52
C ASP A 22 -9.68 0.75 -2.56
N MET A 23 -8.71 1.66 -2.44
CA MET A 23 -7.61 1.47 -1.50
C MET A 23 -8.04 1.91 -0.11
N VAL A 24 -8.19 0.95 0.80
CA VAL A 24 -8.66 1.18 2.16
C VAL A 24 -7.70 0.55 3.15
N CYS A 25 -7.36 1.29 4.20
CA CYS A 25 -6.60 0.75 5.32
C CYS A 25 -7.55 0.02 6.28
N THR A 26 -7.68 -1.28 6.11
CA THR A 26 -8.61 -2.08 6.93
C THR A 26 -8.13 -2.31 8.35
N ARG A 27 -6.85 -2.14 8.62
CA ARG A 27 -6.26 -2.37 9.95
C ARG A 27 -6.80 -1.43 11.02
N ILE A 28 -7.30 -0.25 10.62
CA ILE A 28 -7.84 0.73 11.58
C ILE A 28 -9.21 0.33 12.13
N TYR A 29 -9.86 -0.67 11.53
CA TYR A 29 -11.21 -1.11 11.93
C TYR A 29 -11.21 -2.25 12.95
N GLY A 30 -10.04 -2.65 13.46
CA GLY A 30 -9.96 -3.73 14.43
C GLY A 30 -10.29 -5.11 13.90
N THR A 31 -10.25 -5.29 12.57
CA THR A 31 -10.49 -6.56 11.92
C THR A 31 -9.23 -7.43 11.97
N ARG A 32 -9.35 -8.66 11.46
CA ARG A 32 -8.22 -9.58 11.38
C ARG A 32 -7.13 -9.00 10.47
N ASN A 33 -5.89 -9.34 10.78
CA ASN A 33 -4.73 -8.90 10.00
C ASN A 33 -4.46 -9.77 8.76
N ASP A 34 -5.28 -10.79 8.52
CA ASP A 34 -5.10 -11.69 7.39
C ASP A 34 -5.38 -10.99 6.07
N MET A 35 -4.48 -11.18 5.12
CA MET A 35 -4.62 -10.67 3.77
C MET A 35 -5.42 -11.65 2.91
N SER A 36 -5.96 -11.16 1.78
CA SER A 36 -6.65 -12.01 0.80
C SER A 36 -5.69 -12.96 0.08
N VAL A 37 -4.42 -12.57 -0.03
CA VAL A 37 -3.38 -13.30 -0.75
C VAL A 37 -2.14 -13.37 0.14
N MET A 38 -1.48 -14.51 0.14
CA MET A 38 -0.22 -14.67 0.87
C MET A 38 0.91 -13.92 0.17
N ILE A 39 1.78 -13.32 0.97
CA ILE A 39 3.06 -12.78 0.50
C ILE A 39 4.16 -13.63 1.12
N ASN A 40 4.91 -14.35 0.28
CA ASN A 40 5.96 -15.27 0.70
C ASN A 40 5.47 -16.26 1.77
N GLY A 41 4.28 -16.85 1.55
CA GLY A 41 3.68 -17.82 2.46
C GLY A 41 3.07 -17.23 3.73
N LYS A 42 3.06 -15.92 3.87
CA LYS A 42 2.52 -15.22 5.05
C LYS A 42 1.17 -14.60 4.73
N LEU A 43 0.17 -14.91 5.52
CA LEU A 43 -1.18 -14.38 5.38
C LEU A 43 -1.38 -13.15 6.29
N ASP A 44 -0.79 -13.17 7.47
CA ASP A 44 -0.87 -12.07 8.43
C ASP A 44 0.04 -10.92 7.99
N CYS A 45 -0.55 -9.77 7.67
CA CYS A 45 0.19 -8.61 7.19
C CYS A 45 1.21 -8.06 8.19
N THR A 46 1.03 -8.33 9.48
CA THR A 46 1.97 -7.86 10.52
C THR A 46 3.30 -8.63 10.50
N LEU A 47 3.32 -9.79 9.85
CA LEU A 47 4.51 -10.64 9.76
C LEU A 47 5.30 -10.41 8.47
N VAL A 48 4.76 -9.68 7.53
CA VAL A 48 5.41 -9.40 6.24
C VAL A 48 6.45 -8.30 6.41
N ASN A 49 7.65 -8.55 5.90
CA ASN A 49 8.75 -7.60 5.98
C ASN A 49 9.42 -7.40 4.61
N ARG A 50 10.50 -6.62 4.60
CA ARG A 50 11.24 -6.29 3.38
C ARG A 50 11.76 -7.52 2.64
N ASP A 51 12.25 -8.51 3.38
CA ASP A 51 12.79 -9.74 2.78
C ASP A 51 11.71 -10.55 2.09
N ASP A 52 10.49 -10.53 2.60
CA ASP A 52 9.37 -11.21 1.97
C ASP A 52 9.08 -10.63 0.58
N PHE A 53 9.13 -9.32 0.43
CA PHE A 53 8.97 -8.66 -0.86
C PHE A 53 10.10 -9.03 -1.82
N SER A 54 11.30 -9.17 -1.32
CA SER A 54 12.44 -9.64 -2.11
C SER A 54 12.20 -11.04 -2.67
N GLU A 55 11.67 -11.95 -1.87
CA GLU A 55 11.40 -13.32 -2.31
C GLU A 55 10.29 -13.40 -3.36
N VAL A 56 9.26 -12.58 -3.23
CA VAL A 56 8.14 -12.55 -4.18
C VAL A 56 8.58 -12.12 -5.59
N THR A 57 9.67 -11.38 -5.71
CA THR A 57 10.13 -10.92 -7.03
C THR A 57 10.52 -12.06 -7.96
N ARG A 58 10.90 -13.22 -7.44
CA ARG A 58 11.21 -14.41 -8.26
C ARG A 58 9.97 -14.88 -9.02
N ASP A 59 8.85 -14.95 -8.32
CA ASP A 59 7.60 -15.46 -8.90
C ASP A 59 6.99 -14.48 -9.90
N LEU A 60 7.22 -13.19 -9.69
CA LEU A 60 6.66 -12.14 -10.52
C LEU A 60 7.58 -11.75 -11.68
N LEU A 61 8.77 -12.33 -11.78
CA LEU A 61 9.77 -12.00 -12.81
C LEU A 61 10.13 -10.52 -12.82
N ILE A 62 10.12 -9.90 -11.65
CA ILE A 62 10.50 -8.49 -11.46
C ILE A 62 11.92 -8.44 -10.91
N GLY A 63 12.72 -7.48 -11.34
CA GLY A 63 14.05 -7.28 -10.80
C GLY A 63 14.02 -6.99 -9.29
N LYS A 64 14.73 -7.79 -8.51
CA LYS A 64 14.80 -7.63 -7.06
C LYS A 64 15.21 -6.22 -6.64
N LYS A 65 16.23 -5.67 -7.28
CA LYS A 65 16.74 -4.33 -6.98
C LYS A 65 15.65 -3.27 -7.17
N VAL A 66 14.94 -3.33 -8.30
CA VAL A 66 13.88 -2.38 -8.63
C VAL A 66 12.74 -2.47 -7.62
N ALA A 67 12.32 -3.69 -7.28
CA ALA A 67 11.24 -3.89 -6.31
C ALA A 67 11.60 -3.35 -4.93
N LEU A 68 12.82 -3.57 -4.48
CA LEU A 68 13.28 -3.08 -3.19
C LEU A 68 13.47 -1.56 -3.17
N GLU A 69 13.89 -0.96 -4.28
CA GLU A 69 13.96 0.49 -4.41
C GLU A 69 12.57 1.12 -4.24
N HIS A 70 11.55 0.55 -4.88
CA HIS A 70 10.18 1.03 -4.73
C HIS A 70 9.65 0.81 -3.32
N TYR A 71 9.94 -0.33 -2.73
CA TYR A 71 9.57 -0.60 -1.34
C TYR A 71 10.16 0.44 -0.39
N ASP A 72 11.45 0.69 -0.52
CA ASP A 72 12.15 1.66 0.33
C ASP A 72 11.62 3.08 0.11
N TYR A 73 11.35 3.45 -1.13
CA TYR A 73 10.74 4.74 -1.46
C TYR A 73 9.38 4.92 -0.77
N LEU A 74 8.52 3.93 -0.83
CA LEU A 74 7.21 3.98 -0.18
C LEU A 74 7.34 4.09 1.34
N CYS A 75 8.25 3.32 1.94
CA CYS A 75 8.48 3.39 3.38
C CYS A 75 9.01 4.75 3.84
N GLU A 76 9.91 5.34 3.07
CA GLU A 76 10.51 6.64 3.40
C GLU A 76 9.53 7.80 3.25
N ASN A 77 8.61 7.71 2.30
CA ASN A 77 7.73 8.83 1.94
C ASN A 77 6.31 8.70 2.48
N PHE A 78 5.94 7.54 3.00
CA PHE A 78 4.56 7.27 3.42
C PHE A 78 4.09 8.23 4.51
N GLU A 79 4.87 8.43 5.54
CA GLU A 79 4.48 9.31 6.66
C GLU A 79 4.24 10.75 6.22
N ASN A 80 5.16 11.30 5.42
CA ASN A 80 5.02 12.66 4.92
C ASN A 80 3.82 12.80 4.00
N ALA A 81 3.62 11.85 3.09
CA ALA A 81 2.47 11.86 2.19
C ALA A 81 1.15 11.77 2.96
N LEU A 82 1.09 10.95 3.99
CA LEU A 82 -0.08 10.83 4.84
C LEU A 82 -0.36 12.13 5.60
N ARG A 83 0.66 12.75 6.17
CA ARG A 83 0.51 14.03 6.88
C ARG A 83 0.04 15.14 5.95
N GLU A 84 0.57 15.22 4.76
CA GLU A 84 0.11 16.19 3.74
C GLU A 84 -1.36 15.97 3.38
N SER A 85 -1.76 14.71 3.18
CA SER A 85 -3.15 14.37 2.89
C SER A 85 -4.09 14.73 4.03
N ILE A 86 -3.67 14.52 5.27
CA ILE A 86 -4.44 14.90 6.46
C ILE A 86 -4.66 16.42 6.50
N GLU A 87 -3.61 17.20 6.30
CA GLU A 87 -3.70 18.65 6.30
C GLU A 87 -4.58 19.18 5.18
N GLU A 88 -4.47 18.61 3.98
CA GLU A 88 -5.33 18.97 2.87
C GLU A 88 -6.80 18.71 3.16
N MET A 89 -7.12 17.53 3.65
CA MET A 89 -8.50 17.18 4.00
C MET A 89 -9.05 18.04 5.14
N LYS A 90 -8.22 18.33 6.13
CA LYS A 90 -8.58 19.21 7.24
C LYS A 90 -8.92 20.61 6.73
N SER A 91 -8.12 21.15 5.80
CA SER A 91 -8.34 22.46 5.21
C SER A 91 -9.65 22.53 4.41
N GLN A 92 -10.10 21.38 3.90
CA GLN A 92 -11.36 21.25 3.17
C GLN A 92 -12.57 20.99 4.08
N GLY A 93 -12.39 20.98 5.41
CA GLY A 93 -13.46 20.80 6.38
C GLY A 93 -13.67 19.39 6.89
N PHE A 94 -12.84 18.42 6.48
CA PHE A 94 -12.92 17.03 6.96
C PHE A 94 -12.16 16.86 8.26
N LYS A 95 -12.77 17.25 9.37
CA LYS A 95 -12.12 17.25 10.69
C LYS A 95 -11.72 15.86 11.18
N GLU A 96 -12.49 14.84 10.79
CA GLU A 96 -12.22 13.45 11.16
C GLU A 96 -10.94 12.91 10.51
N ALA A 97 -10.44 13.56 9.49
CA ALA A 97 -9.21 13.14 8.80
C ALA A 97 -8.01 13.09 9.73
N VAL A 98 -7.92 14.00 10.71
CA VAL A 98 -6.82 14.01 11.67
C VAL A 98 -6.81 12.73 12.50
N GLN A 99 -7.96 12.36 13.05
CA GLN A 99 -8.09 11.17 13.90
C GLN A 99 -7.87 9.89 13.10
N LEU A 100 -8.50 9.77 11.95
CA LEU A 100 -8.36 8.59 11.08
C LEU A 100 -6.94 8.47 10.54
N GLY A 101 -6.35 9.57 10.11
CA GLY A 101 -4.98 9.60 9.62
C GLY A 101 -3.97 9.17 10.68
N ASN A 102 -4.15 9.59 11.92
CA ASN A 102 -3.29 9.17 13.01
C ASN A 102 -3.42 7.67 13.29
N LYS A 103 -4.62 7.10 13.17
CA LYS A 103 -4.81 5.65 13.27
C LYS A 103 -4.09 4.89 12.16
N ILE A 104 -4.14 5.39 10.94
CA ILE A 104 -3.45 4.79 9.80
C ILE A 104 -1.94 4.85 10.02
N LEU A 105 -1.42 5.98 10.46
CA LEU A 105 -0.01 6.16 10.73
C LEU A 105 0.48 5.17 11.79
N LYS A 106 -0.24 5.06 12.89
CA LYS A 106 0.08 4.11 13.95
C LYS A 106 0.07 2.66 13.46
N ALA A 107 -0.92 2.29 12.65
CA ALA A 107 -1.01 0.96 12.06
C ALA A 107 0.17 0.66 11.12
N SER A 108 0.64 1.66 10.37
CA SER A 108 1.75 1.49 9.44
C SER A 108 3.11 1.27 10.13
N MET A 109 3.27 1.73 11.36
CA MET A 109 4.53 1.62 12.10
C MET A 109 4.81 0.22 12.65
N ILE A 110 3.79 -0.64 12.70
CA ILE A 110 3.93 -1.98 13.29
C ILE A 110 4.89 -2.86 12.49
N ASN A 111 4.99 -2.63 11.18
CA ASN A 111 5.80 -3.45 10.27
C ASN A 111 7.16 -2.84 9.94
N SER A 112 7.50 -1.73 10.52
CA SER A 112 8.76 -1.04 10.26
C SER A 112 9.94 -1.69 10.99
#